data_36298d15b403e0d6681891e570e0cf23
#
_entry.id   36298d15b403e0d6681891e570e0cf23
#
_cell.length_a   1.000
_cell.length_b   1.000
_cell.length_c   1.000
_cell.angle_alpha   90.00
_cell.angle_beta   90.00
_cell.angle_gamma   90.00
#
_symmetry.space_group_name_H-M   'P 1'
#
loop_
_entity.id
_entity.type
_entity.pdbx_description
1 polymer ?
#
loop_
_entity_poly.entity_id
_entity_poly.type
_entity_poly.pdbx_seq_one_letter_code
_entity_poly.pdbx_strand_id
1 'polypeptide(L)'
;IESLRIPALGVIPTDRFGRKWVSWVDTPTVSYQDPQVEGKFVFVGFTAKGIMPQLATPTGLLEPHKIQTALAESILLPTPQIPDYYLVIELLLLCLSGLCIAFLINFLGMTSGVVAVFFAMSSVGYLGLHLIGLNYLIDVTWSLIGMLFVATQQFYLNFRKQFKLRQQIKKQFEHYLDPAQVKRLQDNPKLLKLGGEKRYCTFLFTDVRGFTAMSENLEPEEVALVMNKALTVQQKSVQKYGGMVDKYIGDAMMAIFNAPLDLDNHEQRAVDCALDMQEGMLFLNDELEKEGLPSITIGIGINSGEAVVGNMGSDTRFDYTAIGDAVNTAARTESACKEAGHNLLITKQTIQKCSNSFEVLTPIPVKGKSIPLRINT
;
A
#
# COMPACT_ATOMS: atom_id res chain seq x y z
N ILE A 1 -14.68 11.99 -55.63
CA ILE A 1 -13.83 12.37 -56.78
C ILE A 1 -12.43 11.89 -56.38
N GLU A 2 -11.97 10.77 -56.97
CA GLU A 2 -10.67 10.17 -56.62
C GLU A 2 -9.52 10.81 -57.39
N SER A 3 -9.78 11.65 -58.36
CA SER A 3 -8.77 12.38 -59.14
C SER A 3 -9.32 13.63 -59.79
N LEU A 4 -8.44 14.61 -59.96
CA LEU A 4 -8.70 15.83 -60.73
C LEU A 4 -7.91 15.74 -62.05
N ARG A 5 -8.63 15.85 -63.19
CA ARG A 5 -7.96 15.85 -64.50
C ARG A 5 -7.72 17.28 -64.98
N ILE A 6 -6.47 17.63 -65.13
CA ILE A 6 -6.07 18.91 -65.68
C ILE A 6 -5.50 18.64 -67.09
N PRO A 7 -6.06 19.26 -68.19
CA PRO A 7 -5.68 18.89 -69.55
C PRO A 7 -4.17 18.98 -69.81
N ALA A 8 -3.47 19.89 -69.20
CA ALA A 8 -2.04 20.08 -69.37
C ALA A 8 -1.13 19.24 -68.45
N LEU A 9 -1.67 18.72 -67.34
CA LEU A 9 -0.90 18.01 -66.30
C LEU A 9 -1.31 16.56 -66.12
N GLY A 10 -2.39 16.10 -66.83
CA GLY A 10 -2.89 14.74 -66.72
C GLY A 10 -3.83 14.54 -65.51
N VAL A 11 -3.73 13.37 -64.93
CA VAL A 11 -4.58 12.97 -63.76
C VAL A 11 -3.80 13.24 -62.50
N ILE A 12 -4.35 14.07 -61.63
CA ILE A 12 -3.80 14.37 -60.28
C ILE A 12 -4.54 13.54 -59.27
N PRO A 13 -3.89 12.63 -58.53
CA PRO A 13 -4.56 11.84 -57.51
C PRO A 13 -5.00 12.74 -56.35
N THR A 14 -6.26 12.50 -55.89
CA THR A 14 -6.85 13.13 -54.72
C THR A 14 -7.32 12.02 -53.77
N ASP A 15 -7.59 12.39 -52.51
CA ASP A 15 -8.28 11.46 -51.60
C ASP A 15 -9.75 11.22 -52.07
N ARG A 16 -10.47 10.30 -51.43
CA ARG A 16 -11.87 9.97 -51.74
C ARG A 16 -12.85 11.18 -51.59
N PHE A 17 -12.40 12.22 -50.90
CA PHE A 17 -13.14 13.46 -50.73
C PHE A 17 -12.78 14.56 -51.77
N GLY A 18 -11.89 14.23 -52.69
CA GLY A 18 -11.39 15.16 -53.69
C GLY A 18 -10.37 16.16 -53.16
N ARG A 19 -9.74 15.89 -52.03
CA ARG A 19 -8.75 16.79 -51.41
C ARG A 19 -7.31 16.40 -51.82
N LYS A 20 -6.44 17.37 -51.91
CA LYS A 20 -5.00 17.20 -52.12
C LYS A 20 -4.27 17.84 -50.96
N TRP A 21 -3.34 17.12 -50.37
CA TRP A 21 -2.51 17.65 -49.31
C TRP A 21 -1.47 18.60 -49.86
N VAL A 22 -1.20 19.69 -49.14
CA VAL A 22 -0.18 20.69 -49.51
C VAL A 22 1.14 20.30 -48.86
N SER A 23 2.17 20.15 -49.71
CA SER A 23 3.55 20.01 -49.23
C SER A 23 4.14 21.39 -49.04
N TRP A 24 4.50 21.73 -47.81
CA TRP A 24 5.09 23.02 -47.47
C TRP A 24 6.60 22.95 -47.66
N VAL A 25 7.05 23.05 -48.91
CA VAL A 25 8.45 23.04 -49.28
C VAL A 25 8.96 24.49 -49.40
N ASP A 26 10.19 24.70 -48.91
CA ASP A 26 10.84 26.02 -49.04
C ASP A 26 11.37 26.18 -50.47
N THR A 27 10.59 26.84 -51.27
CA THR A 27 10.91 27.05 -52.67
C THR A 27 11.93 28.19 -52.80
N PRO A 28 13.02 28.02 -53.58
CA PRO A 28 14.02 29.05 -53.75
C PRO A 28 13.40 30.35 -54.30
N THR A 29 13.69 31.47 -53.64
CA THR A 29 13.31 32.81 -54.10
C THR A 29 14.50 33.52 -54.70
N VAL A 30 14.32 34.07 -55.90
CA VAL A 30 15.35 34.85 -56.59
C VAL A 30 14.83 36.27 -56.83
N SER A 31 15.77 37.24 -56.95
CA SER A 31 15.39 38.61 -57.29
C SER A 31 14.94 38.66 -58.75
N TYR A 32 13.95 39.51 -59.03
CA TYR A 32 13.49 39.72 -60.41
C TYR A 32 14.58 40.28 -61.33
N GLN A 33 15.69 40.76 -60.77
CA GLN A 33 16.81 41.30 -61.51
C GLN A 33 17.76 40.23 -62.06
N ASP A 34 17.66 38.95 -61.60
CA ASP A 34 18.45 37.83 -62.05
C ASP A 34 17.58 36.62 -62.37
N PRO A 35 16.75 36.67 -63.40
CA PRO A 35 15.80 35.62 -63.68
C PRO A 35 16.39 34.51 -64.50
N GLN A 36 16.90 33.44 -63.85
CA GLN A 36 17.15 32.15 -64.53
C GLN A 36 15.82 31.36 -64.57
N VAL A 37 14.90 31.79 -65.42
CA VAL A 37 13.51 31.33 -65.42
C VAL A 37 13.14 30.46 -66.63
N GLU A 38 14.07 30.21 -67.54
CA GLU A 38 13.79 29.43 -68.75
C GLU A 38 13.34 28.01 -68.41
N GLY A 39 12.14 27.61 -68.88
CA GLY A 39 11.56 26.30 -68.63
C GLY A 39 10.98 26.08 -67.24
N LYS A 40 10.82 27.12 -66.43
CA LYS A 40 10.33 27.04 -65.06
C LYS A 40 8.95 27.74 -64.87
N PHE A 41 8.16 27.23 -63.94
CA PHE A 41 7.00 27.96 -63.44
C PHE A 41 7.48 29.03 -62.45
N VAL A 42 7.12 30.28 -62.70
CA VAL A 42 7.56 31.41 -61.87
C VAL A 42 6.34 32.07 -61.23
N PHE A 43 6.37 32.21 -59.92
CA PHE A 43 5.38 32.97 -59.18
C PHE A 43 6.02 34.30 -58.77
N VAL A 44 5.42 35.39 -59.19
CA VAL A 44 5.88 36.73 -58.88
C VAL A 44 5.07 37.32 -57.74
N GLY A 45 5.76 37.79 -56.72
CA GLY A 45 5.09 38.39 -55.56
C GLY A 45 5.92 39.48 -54.90
N PHE A 46 5.29 40.32 -54.11
CA PHE A 46 5.93 41.39 -53.34
C PHE A 46 6.26 40.90 -51.94
N THR A 47 7.50 41.13 -51.49
CA THR A 47 7.97 40.73 -50.15
C THR A 47 8.14 41.92 -49.19
N ALA A 48 7.77 43.15 -49.65
CA ALA A 48 7.92 44.34 -48.82
C ALA A 48 6.95 44.30 -47.61
N LYS A 49 7.51 44.44 -46.39
CA LYS A 49 6.74 44.49 -45.17
C LYS A 49 5.67 45.58 -45.19
N GLY A 50 4.42 45.21 -44.89
CA GLY A 50 3.27 46.13 -44.82
C GLY A 50 2.52 46.33 -46.16
N ILE A 51 2.95 45.73 -47.28
CA ILE A 51 2.21 45.79 -48.55
C ILE A 51 1.25 44.61 -48.71
N MET A 52 1.62 43.43 -48.27
CA MET A 52 0.79 42.27 -48.34
C MET A 52 0.61 41.64 -46.93
N PRO A 53 -0.60 41.21 -46.56
CA PRO A 53 -0.80 40.49 -45.32
C PRO A 53 -0.09 39.12 -45.39
N GLN A 54 0.63 38.78 -44.32
CA GLN A 54 1.13 37.41 -44.13
C GLN A 54 0.02 36.52 -43.67
N LEU A 55 -0.06 35.32 -44.19
CA LEU A 55 -1.09 34.30 -43.81
C LEU A 55 -0.48 33.26 -42.95
N ALA A 56 -1.21 32.79 -41.93
CA ALA A 56 -0.79 31.74 -41.05
C ALA A 56 -0.85 30.41 -41.79
N THR A 57 0.29 29.66 -41.72
CA THR A 57 0.44 28.33 -42.29
C THR A 57 1.02 27.41 -41.22
N PRO A 58 0.99 26.09 -41.39
CA PRO A 58 1.61 25.16 -40.47
C PRO A 58 3.12 25.37 -40.23
N THR A 59 3.80 25.98 -41.19
CA THR A 59 5.26 26.30 -41.13
C THR A 59 5.53 27.72 -40.65
N GLY A 60 4.52 28.50 -40.36
CA GLY A 60 4.65 29.89 -39.90
C GLY A 60 3.86 30.87 -40.74
N LEU A 61 4.17 32.17 -40.61
CA LEU A 61 3.55 33.24 -41.41
C LEU A 61 4.26 33.33 -42.77
N LEU A 62 3.53 33.09 -43.85
CA LEU A 62 4.04 33.15 -45.22
C LEU A 62 3.31 34.19 -46.05
N GLU A 63 4.00 34.77 -47.01
CA GLU A 63 3.43 35.64 -48.00
C GLU A 63 2.56 34.85 -48.99
N PRO A 64 1.48 35.48 -49.58
CA PRO A 64 0.51 34.78 -50.45
C PRO A 64 1.16 34.09 -51.68
N HIS A 65 2.19 34.66 -52.27
CA HIS A 65 2.87 34.04 -53.42
C HIS A 65 3.63 32.76 -53.06
N LYS A 66 4.20 32.66 -51.84
CA LYS A 66 4.85 31.42 -51.34
C LYS A 66 3.81 30.33 -51.10
N ILE A 67 2.60 30.70 -50.63
CA ILE A 67 1.48 29.75 -50.47
C ILE A 67 1.03 29.22 -51.85
N GLN A 68 0.94 30.11 -52.85
CA GLN A 68 0.57 29.70 -54.23
C GLN A 68 1.64 28.80 -54.84
N THR A 69 2.93 29.04 -54.58
CA THR A 69 4.02 28.19 -55.00
C THR A 69 3.93 26.83 -54.38
N ALA A 70 3.74 26.74 -53.03
CA ALA A 70 3.56 25.47 -52.32
C ALA A 70 2.38 24.66 -52.83
N LEU A 71 1.25 25.34 -53.17
CA LEU A 71 0.09 24.69 -53.77
C LEU A 71 0.43 24.14 -55.18
N ALA A 72 1.06 24.93 -56.05
CA ALA A 72 1.46 24.49 -57.39
C ALA A 72 2.45 23.27 -57.32
N GLU A 73 3.41 23.39 -56.45
CA GLU A 73 4.41 22.32 -56.22
C GLU A 73 3.75 21.03 -55.69
N SER A 74 2.78 21.15 -54.80
CA SER A 74 2.00 20.02 -54.29
C SER A 74 1.16 19.31 -55.37
N ILE A 75 0.83 19.99 -56.47
CA ILE A 75 0.14 19.40 -57.62
C ILE A 75 1.12 18.50 -58.42
N LEU A 76 2.39 18.90 -58.50
CA LEU A 76 3.41 18.24 -59.30
C LEU A 76 4.14 17.13 -58.53
N LEU A 77 4.33 17.30 -57.23
CA LEU A 77 5.02 16.34 -56.38
C LEU A 77 4.07 15.29 -55.79
N PRO A 78 4.58 14.07 -55.51
CA PRO A 78 3.84 13.08 -54.76
C PRO A 78 3.59 13.61 -53.35
N THR A 79 2.33 13.63 -52.94
CA THR A 79 1.91 14.05 -51.59
C THR A 79 1.36 12.86 -50.81
N PRO A 80 1.45 12.86 -49.48
CA PRO A 80 0.89 11.81 -48.66
C PRO A 80 -0.60 11.56 -48.99
N GLN A 81 -0.99 10.31 -49.10
CA GLN A 81 -2.35 9.89 -49.43
C GLN A 81 -2.97 9.14 -48.26
N ILE A 82 -4.28 9.29 -48.10
CA ILE A 82 -5.05 8.48 -47.16
C ILE A 82 -5.46 7.20 -47.91
N PRO A 83 -5.04 6.00 -47.51
CA PRO A 83 -5.45 4.75 -48.12
C PRO A 83 -6.96 4.52 -48.01
N ASP A 84 -7.61 3.86 -48.93
CA ASP A 84 -9.07 3.57 -48.87
C ASP A 84 -9.47 2.76 -47.65
N TYR A 85 -8.58 1.94 -47.15
CA TYR A 85 -8.74 1.08 -45.96
C TYR A 85 -8.19 1.70 -44.68
N TYR A 86 -7.94 3.01 -44.63
CA TYR A 86 -7.30 3.68 -43.48
C TYR A 86 -8.01 3.43 -42.17
N LEU A 87 -9.35 3.44 -42.13
CA LEU A 87 -10.14 3.18 -40.93
C LEU A 87 -9.89 1.77 -40.34
N VAL A 88 -9.73 0.77 -41.24
CA VAL A 88 -9.49 -0.61 -40.79
C VAL A 88 -8.09 -0.69 -40.15
N ILE A 89 -7.09 -0.04 -40.77
CA ILE A 89 -5.73 -0.01 -40.23
C ILE A 89 -5.68 0.70 -38.87
N GLU A 90 -6.32 1.87 -38.77
CA GLU A 90 -6.35 2.65 -37.52
C GLU A 90 -7.04 1.89 -36.38
N LEU A 91 -8.17 1.22 -36.68
CA LEU A 91 -8.86 0.36 -35.69
C LEU A 91 -8.02 -0.84 -35.28
N LEU A 92 -7.36 -1.50 -36.22
CA LEU A 92 -6.45 -2.62 -35.90
C LEU A 92 -5.27 -2.15 -35.06
N LEU A 93 -4.64 -1.02 -35.42
CA LEU A 93 -3.56 -0.41 -34.65
C LEU A 93 -4.01 -0.09 -33.21
N LEU A 94 -5.18 0.53 -33.06
CA LEU A 94 -5.74 0.85 -31.75
C LEU A 94 -5.98 -0.40 -30.91
N CYS A 95 -6.63 -1.41 -31.47
CA CYS A 95 -6.93 -2.66 -30.76
C CYS A 95 -5.67 -3.45 -30.40
N LEU A 96 -4.78 -3.67 -31.36
CA LEU A 96 -3.57 -4.46 -31.16
C LEU A 96 -2.59 -3.77 -30.19
N SER A 97 -2.42 -2.45 -30.34
CA SER A 97 -1.56 -1.69 -29.41
C SER A 97 -2.11 -1.69 -27.99
N GLY A 98 -3.42 -1.53 -27.81
CA GLY A 98 -4.08 -1.62 -26.50
C GLY A 98 -3.93 -3.01 -25.85
N LEU A 99 -4.14 -4.09 -26.61
CA LEU A 99 -3.93 -5.46 -26.13
C LEU A 99 -2.46 -5.72 -25.79
N CYS A 100 -1.54 -5.25 -26.61
CA CYS A 100 -0.10 -5.36 -26.35
C CYS A 100 0.29 -4.68 -25.03
N ILE A 101 -0.17 -3.47 -24.79
CA ILE A 101 0.06 -2.74 -23.53
C ILE A 101 -0.50 -3.49 -22.32
N ALA A 102 -1.74 -3.98 -22.42
CA ALA A 102 -2.37 -4.75 -21.35
C ALA A 102 -1.56 -6.01 -21.02
N PHE A 103 -1.10 -6.73 -22.04
CA PHE A 103 -0.26 -7.92 -21.89
C PHE A 103 1.11 -7.58 -21.27
N LEU A 104 1.80 -6.56 -21.79
CA LEU A 104 3.12 -6.15 -21.29
C LEU A 104 3.09 -5.77 -19.81
N ILE A 105 2.11 -4.98 -19.36
CA ILE A 105 2.00 -4.57 -17.97
C ILE A 105 1.71 -5.76 -17.05
N ASN A 106 0.86 -6.70 -17.48
CA ASN A 106 0.56 -7.89 -16.68
C ASN A 106 1.73 -8.87 -16.60
N PHE A 107 2.53 -8.99 -17.66
CA PHE A 107 3.65 -9.93 -17.72
C PHE A 107 4.92 -9.39 -17.05
N LEU A 108 5.27 -8.12 -17.30
CA LEU A 108 6.52 -7.52 -16.81
C LEU A 108 6.40 -6.92 -15.39
N GLY A 109 5.17 -6.74 -14.91
CA GLY A 109 4.92 -6.08 -13.63
C GLY A 109 4.99 -4.55 -13.72
N MET A 110 4.92 -3.89 -12.55
CA MET A 110 4.62 -2.46 -12.48
C MET A 110 5.79 -1.58 -12.93
N THR A 111 7.02 -1.85 -12.49
CA THR A 111 8.20 -1.02 -12.78
C THR A 111 8.71 -1.18 -14.22
N SER A 112 8.94 -2.42 -14.64
CA SER A 112 9.36 -2.73 -16.02
C SER A 112 8.26 -2.47 -17.03
N GLY A 113 6.99 -2.55 -16.61
CA GLY A 113 5.83 -2.21 -17.43
C GLY A 113 5.82 -0.75 -17.87
N VAL A 114 6.22 0.21 -17.01
CA VAL A 114 6.32 1.63 -17.38
C VAL A 114 7.32 1.83 -18.54
N VAL A 115 8.50 1.20 -18.41
CA VAL A 115 9.55 1.28 -19.44
C VAL A 115 9.05 0.66 -20.75
N ALA A 116 8.41 -0.52 -20.67
CA ALA A 116 7.87 -1.19 -21.85
C ALA A 116 6.78 -0.37 -22.57
N VAL A 117 5.89 0.29 -21.81
CA VAL A 117 4.87 1.20 -22.36
C VAL A 117 5.53 2.36 -23.11
N PHE A 118 6.55 2.98 -22.51
CA PHE A 118 7.26 4.07 -23.17
C PHE A 118 7.87 3.63 -24.51
N PHE A 119 8.54 2.49 -24.55
CA PHE A 119 9.11 1.95 -25.80
C PHE A 119 8.03 1.58 -26.82
N ALA A 120 6.92 0.97 -26.37
CA ALA A 120 5.82 0.63 -27.26
C ALA A 120 5.16 1.87 -27.88
N MET A 121 4.92 2.93 -27.08
CA MET A 121 4.41 4.21 -27.58
C MET A 121 5.37 4.88 -28.54
N SER A 122 6.66 4.89 -28.22
CA SER A 122 7.70 5.43 -29.12
C SER A 122 7.78 4.68 -30.45
N SER A 123 7.61 3.35 -30.42
CA SER A 123 7.60 2.53 -31.64
C SER A 123 6.39 2.84 -32.53
N VAL A 124 5.21 3.01 -31.95
CA VAL A 124 3.99 3.40 -32.71
C VAL A 124 4.13 4.81 -33.28
N GLY A 125 4.67 5.76 -32.49
CA GLY A 125 4.95 7.10 -32.98
C GLY A 125 5.96 7.11 -34.13
N TYR A 126 7.06 6.35 -34.01
CA TYR A 126 8.03 6.19 -35.08
C TYR A 126 7.42 5.56 -36.34
N LEU A 127 6.58 4.54 -36.18
CA LEU A 127 5.84 3.93 -37.30
C LEU A 127 5.00 4.98 -38.05
N GLY A 128 4.27 5.84 -37.32
CA GLY A 128 3.50 6.90 -37.92
C GLY A 128 4.37 7.87 -38.75
N LEU A 129 5.50 8.31 -38.22
CA LEU A 129 6.44 9.17 -38.94
C LEU A 129 7.02 8.47 -40.15
N HIS A 130 7.36 7.19 -40.04
CA HIS A 130 7.88 6.41 -41.15
C HIS A 130 6.84 6.24 -42.29
N LEU A 131 5.58 6.00 -41.95
CA LEU A 131 4.50 5.89 -42.95
C LEU A 131 4.26 7.20 -43.69
N ILE A 132 4.38 8.35 -43.02
CA ILE A 132 4.33 9.68 -43.66
C ILE A 132 5.47 9.81 -44.63
N GLY A 133 6.68 9.39 -44.28
CA GLY A 133 7.86 9.35 -45.19
C GLY A 133 7.65 8.48 -46.43
N LEU A 134 6.79 7.46 -46.35
CA LEU A 134 6.38 6.62 -47.50
C LEU A 134 5.15 7.16 -48.25
N ASN A 135 4.73 8.38 -47.97
CA ASN A 135 3.54 9.03 -48.52
C ASN A 135 2.20 8.37 -48.13
N TYR A 136 2.15 7.65 -47.02
CA TYR A 136 0.88 7.16 -46.44
C TYR A 136 0.50 7.99 -45.21
N LEU A 137 -0.69 8.57 -45.23
CA LEU A 137 -1.23 9.33 -44.10
C LEU A 137 -2.15 8.41 -43.28
N ILE A 138 -1.61 7.87 -42.21
CA ILE A 138 -2.35 7.06 -41.23
C ILE A 138 -2.24 7.76 -39.88
N ASP A 139 -3.37 8.00 -39.24
CA ASP A 139 -3.41 8.69 -37.94
C ASP A 139 -3.14 7.67 -36.83
N VAL A 140 -1.97 7.79 -36.18
CA VAL A 140 -1.58 6.99 -35.02
C VAL A 140 -1.94 7.64 -33.70
N THR A 141 -2.51 8.85 -33.71
CA THR A 141 -2.80 9.63 -32.49
C THR A 141 -3.80 8.91 -31.59
N TRP A 142 -4.87 8.36 -32.17
CA TRP A 142 -5.87 7.60 -31.42
C TRP A 142 -5.30 6.34 -30.78
N SER A 143 -4.37 5.68 -31.46
CA SER A 143 -3.67 4.51 -30.90
C SER A 143 -2.78 4.92 -29.72
N LEU A 144 -2.06 6.04 -29.79
CA LEU A 144 -1.26 6.55 -28.67
C LEU A 144 -2.12 6.94 -27.47
N ILE A 145 -3.24 7.65 -27.71
CA ILE A 145 -4.21 8.00 -26.65
C ILE A 145 -4.80 6.74 -26.02
N GLY A 146 -5.19 5.77 -26.85
CA GLY A 146 -5.72 4.48 -26.39
C GLY A 146 -4.71 3.69 -25.54
N MET A 147 -3.43 3.64 -25.98
CA MET A 147 -2.35 3.01 -25.22
C MET A 147 -2.16 3.68 -23.86
N LEU A 148 -2.16 5.00 -23.80
CA LEU A 148 -2.04 5.75 -22.55
C LEU A 148 -3.22 5.48 -21.61
N PHE A 149 -4.43 5.45 -22.16
CA PHE A 149 -5.63 5.15 -21.37
C PHE A 149 -5.59 3.72 -20.80
N VAL A 150 -5.29 2.71 -21.64
CA VAL A 150 -5.18 1.30 -21.21
C VAL A 150 -4.05 1.15 -20.19
N ALA A 151 -2.89 1.79 -20.40
CA ALA A 151 -1.79 1.76 -19.45
C ALA A 151 -2.19 2.32 -18.09
N THR A 152 -2.81 3.51 -18.07
CA THR A 152 -3.28 4.15 -16.83
C THR A 152 -4.28 3.27 -16.10
N GLN A 153 -5.25 2.71 -16.82
CA GLN A 153 -6.26 1.80 -16.27
C GLN A 153 -5.63 0.55 -15.66
N GLN A 154 -4.70 -0.09 -16.37
CA GLN A 154 -4.02 -1.30 -15.88
C GLN A 154 -3.12 -1.02 -14.66
N PHE A 155 -2.37 0.09 -14.66
CA PHE A 155 -1.58 0.48 -13.50
C PHE A 155 -2.46 0.74 -12.28
N TYR A 156 -3.60 1.42 -12.46
CA TYR A 156 -4.56 1.67 -11.38
C TYR A 156 -5.13 0.37 -10.81
N LEU A 157 -5.56 -0.57 -11.67
CA LEU A 157 -6.12 -1.87 -11.25
C LEU A 157 -5.07 -2.71 -10.51
N ASN A 158 -3.84 -2.79 -11.02
CA ASN A 158 -2.75 -3.51 -10.38
C ASN A 158 -2.36 -2.89 -9.03
N PHE A 159 -2.28 -1.56 -8.95
CA PHE A 159 -2.05 -0.84 -7.70
C PHE A 159 -3.15 -1.15 -6.67
N ARG A 160 -4.43 -1.04 -7.06
CA ARG A 160 -5.56 -1.38 -6.18
C ARG A 160 -5.51 -2.82 -5.69
N LYS A 161 -5.17 -3.76 -6.56
CA LYS A 161 -5.04 -5.19 -6.21
C LYS A 161 -3.94 -5.41 -5.18
N GLN A 162 -2.75 -4.84 -5.41
CA GLN A 162 -1.63 -4.94 -4.48
C GLN A 162 -1.92 -4.25 -3.15
N PHE A 163 -2.55 -3.08 -3.17
CA PHE A 163 -2.94 -2.35 -1.97
C PHE A 163 -3.94 -3.16 -1.13
N LYS A 164 -4.98 -3.72 -1.75
CA LYS A 164 -5.94 -4.61 -1.07
C LYS A 164 -5.27 -5.83 -0.46
N LEU A 165 -4.37 -6.48 -1.22
CA LEU A 165 -3.65 -7.65 -0.74
C LEU A 165 -2.79 -7.32 0.49
N ARG A 166 -2.06 -6.20 0.46
CA ARG A 166 -1.26 -5.73 1.60
C ARG A 166 -2.14 -5.46 2.82
N GLN A 167 -3.31 -4.84 2.64
CA GLN A 167 -4.24 -4.61 3.74
C GLN A 167 -4.83 -5.91 4.30
N GLN A 168 -5.16 -6.88 3.45
CA GLN A 168 -5.65 -8.19 3.89
C GLN A 168 -4.59 -8.93 4.71
N ILE A 169 -3.34 -8.99 4.20
CA ILE A 169 -2.22 -9.60 4.92
C ILE A 169 -2.02 -8.90 6.27
N LYS A 170 -1.99 -7.57 6.30
CA LYS A 170 -1.88 -6.80 7.54
C LYS A 170 -2.97 -7.19 8.54
N LYS A 171 -4.24 -7.18 8.12
CA LYS A 171 -5.38 -7.52 8.97
C LYS A 171 -5.34 -8.96 9.48
N GLN A 172 -4.83 -9.91 8.69
CA GLN A 172 -4.63 -11.28 9.13
C GLN A 172 -3.54 -11.38 10.20
N PHE A 173 -2.41 -10.67 10.03
CA PHE A 173 -1.34 -10.65 11.02
C PHE A 173 -1.74 -9.95 12.32
N GLU A 174 -2.66 -8.98 12.30
CA GLU A 174 -3.19 -8.32 13.49
C GLU A 174 -3.96 -9.27 14.44
N HIS A 175 -4.37 -10.45 13.96
CA HIS A 175 -4.94 -11.50 14.81
C HIS A 175 -3.89 -12.36 15.54
N TYR A 176 -2.65 -12.35 15.07
CA TYR A 176 -1.55 -13.14 15.63
C TYR A 176 -0.52 -12.31 16.38
N LEU A 177 -0.46 -11.00 16.11
CA LEU A 177 0.46 -10.07 16.73
C LEU A 177 -0.31 -8.90 17.33
N ASP A 178 0.15 -8.42 18.48
CA ASP A 178 -0.42 -7.22 19.07
C ASP A 178 -0.31 -6.01 18.13
N PRO A 179 -1.37 -5.18 17.99
CA PRO A 179 -1.36 -4.01 17.10
C PRO A 179 -0.19 -3.05 17.33
N ALA A 180 0.28 -2.90 18.58
CA ALA A 180 1.45 -2.07 18.90
C ALA A 180 2.73 -2.63 18.31
N GLN A 181 2.90 -3.96 18.30
CA GLN A 181 4.03 -4.62 17.62
C GLN A 181 3.96 -4.43 16.11
N VAL A 182 2.79 -4.63 15.50
CA VAL A 182 2.59 -4.44 14.06
C VAL A 182 2.96 -3.02 13.64
N LYS A 183 2.52 -2.02 14.42
CA LYS A 183 2.85 -0.61 14.18
C LYS A 183 4.37 -0.35 14.28
N ARG A 184 5.01 -0.84 15.36
CA ARG A 184 6.47 -0.67 15.53
C ARG A 184 7.28 -1.28 14.38
N LEU A 185 6.87 -2.45 13.89
CA LEU A 185 7.52 -3.13 12.75
C LEU A 185 7.28 -2.41 11.43
N GLN A 186 6.12 -1.79 11.24
CA GLN A 186 5.82 -0.97 10.06
C GLN A 186 6.67 0.29 10.01
N ASP A 187 6.82 0.96 11.16
CA ASP A 187 7.62 2.18 11.27
C ASP A 187 9.12 1.88 11.15
N ASN A 188 9.56 0.66 11.53
CA ASN A 188 10.96 0.27 11.54
C ASN A 188 11.17 -1.22 11.19
N PRO A 189 11.11 -1.61 9.89
CA PRO A 189 11.28 -3.00 9.46
C PRO A 189 12.63 -3.64 9.85
N LYS A 190 13.63 -2.81 10.15
CA LYS A 190 14.95 -3.27 10.61
C LYS A 190 14.93 -3.89 12.01
N LEU A 191 13.84 -3.71 12.76
CA LEU A 191 13.63 -4.31 14.07
C LEU A 191 13.31 -5.82 14.01
N LEU A 192 13.05 -6.38 12.83
CA LEU A 192 12.94 -7.82 12.60
C LEU A 192 14.31 -8.50 12.68
N LYS A 193 14.97 -8.36 13.83
CA LYS A 193 16.25 -9.01 14.16
C LYS A 193 16.14 -9.63 15.54
N LEU A 194 16.84 -10.75 15.74
CA LEU A 194 17.09 -11.28 17.10
C LEU A 194 17.80 -10.22 17.95
N GLY A 195 17.37 -10.11 19.19
CA GLY A 195 17.95 -9.19 20.17
C GLY A 195 16.90 -8.45 20.96
N GLY A 196 17.34 -7.87 22.05
CA GLY A 196 16.48 -7.11 22.95
C GLY A 196 17.22 -5.96 23.59
N GLU A 197 16.45 -5.07 24.20
CA GLU A 197 16.94 -3.93 24.99
C GLU A 197 16.59 -4.13 26.47
N LYS A 198 17.46 -3.67 27.35
CA LYS A 198 17.16 -3.62 28.77
C LYS A 198 16.17 -2.49 29.02
N ARG A 199 15.00 -2.83 29.60
CA ARG A 199 13.90 -1.90 29.79
C ARG A 199 13.22 -2.15 31.13
N TYR A 200 12.82 -1.07 31.79
CA TYR A 200 12.01 -1.15 33.00
C TYR A 200 10.54 -1.23 32.62
N CYS A 201 9.88 -2.34 32.92
CA CYS A 201 8.51 -2.63 32.52
C CYS A 201 7.67 -3.13 33.69
N THR A 202 6.36 -3.13 33.51
CA THR A 202 5.44 -3.83 34.42
C THR A 202 4.89 -5.04 33.72
N PHE A 203 4.92 -6.18 34.41
CA PHE A 203 4.48 -7.48 33.93
C PHE A 203 3.23 -7.89 34.70
N LEU A 204 2.20 -8.32 33.97
CA LEU A 204 0.97 -8.80 34.51
C LEU A 204 0.75 -10.24 34.01
N PHE A 205 0.54 -11.15 34.95
CA PHE A 205 0.18 -12.53 34.68
C PHE A 205 -1.22 -12.81 35.21
N THR A 206 -2.00 -13.58 34.46
CA THR A 206 -3.31 -14.08 34.90
C THR A 206 -3.35 -15.56 34.73
N ASP A 207 -4.17 -16.23 35.54
CA ASP A 207 -4.47 -17.67 35.45
C ASP A 207 -5.91 -17.94 35.89
N VAL A 208 -6.61 -18.88 35.21
CA VAL A 208 -8.00 -19.20 35.52
C VAL A 208 -8.06 -20.17 36.70
N ARG A 209 -8.81 -19.78 37.72
CA ARG A 209 -8.98 -20.58 38.90
C ARG A 209 -9.88 -21.82 38.65
N GLY A 210 -9.34 -22.99 39.02
CA GLY A 210 -10.09 -24.23 38.88
C GLY A 210 -10.25 -24.72 37.43
N PHE A 211 -9.46 -24.22 36.49
CA PHE A 211 -9.53 -24.62 35.10
C PHE A 211 -9.49 -26.12 34.87
N THR A 212 -8.60 -26.85 35.55
CA THR A 212 -8.48 -28.31 35.43
C THR A 212 -9.79 -29.02 35.79
N ALA A 213 -10.41 -28.65 36.89
CA ALA A 213 -11.69 -29.24 37.30
C ALA A 213 -12.84 -28.86 36.37
N MET A 214 -12.84 -27.64 35.83
CA MET A 214 -13.80 -27.19 34.85
C MET A 214 -13.64 -27.98 33.53
N SER A 215 -12.42 -28.14 33.03
CA SER A 215 -12.15 -28.83 31.78
C SER A 215 -12.41 -30.33 31.81
N GLU A 216 -12.43 -30.95 33.00
CA GLU A 216 -12.82 -32.35 33.17
C GLU A 216 -14.32 -32.56 33.12
N ASN A 217 -15.14 -31.52 33.40
CA ASN A 217 -16.60 -31.60 33.52
C ASN A 217 -17.35 -31.01 32.29
N LEU A 218 -16.70 -30.31 31.39
CA LEU A 218 -17.30 -29.70 30.20
C LEU A 218 -16.86 -30.40 28.93
N GLU A 219 -17.67 -30.30 27.89
CA GLU A 219 -17.25 -30.70 26.54
C GLU A 219 -16.15 -29.76 26.03
N PRO A 220 -15.22 -30.25 25.21
CA PRO A 220 -14.06 -29.44 24.70
C PRO A 220 -14.49 -28.13 24.04
N GLU A 221 -15.59 -28.11 23.32
CA GLU A 221 -16.16 -26.94 22.67
C GLU A 221 -16.64 -25.87 23.67
N GLU A 222 -17.24 -26.32 24.79
CA GLU A 222 -17.67 -25.43 25.87
C GLU A 222 -16.48 -24.85 26.62
N VAL A 223 -15.45 -25.67 26.89
CA VAL A 223 -14.17 -25.19 27.45
C VAL A 223 -13.57 -24.10 26.57
N ALA A 224 -13.49 -24.33 25.24
CA ALA A 224 -12.98 -23.37 24.31
C ALA A 224 -13.80 -22.08 24.26
N LEU A 225 -15.15 -22.19 24.34
CA LEU A 225 -16.07 -21.04 24.37
C LEU A 225 -15.81 -20.17 25.60
N VAL A 226 -15.80 -20.78 26.78
CA VAL A 226 -15.56 -20.08 28.05
C VAL A 226 -14.21 -19.41 28.07
N MET A 227 -13.17 -20.13 27.65
CA MET A 227 -11.82 -19.58 27.59
C MET A 227 -11.68 -18.42 26.61
N ASN A 228 -12.24 -18.54 25.40
CA ASN A 228 -12.19 -17.45 24.43
C ASN A 228 -12.92 -16.20 24.94
N LYS A 229 -14.04 -16.32 25.62
CA LYS A 229 -14.75 -15.20 26.27
C LYS A 229 -13.89 -14.57 27.36
N ALA A 230 -13.30 -15.38 28.26
CA ALA A 230 -12.46 -14.92 29.35
C ALA A 230 -11.18 -14.19 28.85
N LEU A 231 -10.45 -14.79 27.90
CA LEU A 231 -9.27 -14.18 27.31
C LEU A 231 -9.62 -12.91 26.54
N THR A 232 -10.81 -12.83 25.92
CA THR A 232 -11.28 -11.62 25.25
C THR A 232 -11.52 -10.46 26.23
N VAL A 233 -12.10 -10.72 27.39
CA VAL A 233 -12.27 -9.71 28.46
C VAL A 233 -10.91 -9.20 28.89
N GLN A 234 -9.98 -10.09 29.21
CA GLN A 234 -8.64 -9.75 29.66
C GLN A 234 -7.86 -8.96 28.62
N GLN A 235 -7.88 -9.38 27.34
CA GLN A 235 -7.22 -8.67 26.24
C GLN A 235 -7.75 -7.26 26.06
N LYS A 236 -9.08 -7.06 26.13
CA LYS A 236 -9.71 -5.74 26.02
C LYS A 236 -9.22 -4.81 27.12
N SER A 237 -9.12 -5.29 28.35
CA SER A 237 -8.59 -4.50 29.48
C SER A 237 -7.12 -4.16 29.26
N VAL A 238 -6.27 -5.10 28.84
CA VAL A 238 -4.85 -4.81 28.51
C VAL A 238 -4.73 -3.71 27.47
N GLN A 239 -5.47 -3.81 26.38
CA GLN A 239 -5.45 -2.82 25.29
C GLN A 239 -5.99 -1.45 25.74
N LYS A 240 -7.05 -1.40 26.55
CA LYS A 240 -7.64 -0.18 27.09
C LYS A 240 -6.63 0.63 27.91
N TYR A 241 -5.78 -0.05 28.66
CA TYR A 241 -4.76 0.60 29.51
C TYR A 241 -3.38 0.71 28.84
N GLY A 242 -3.28 0.39 27.55
CA GLY A 242 -2.08 0.57 26.74
C GLY A 242 -0.99 -0.49 26.96
N GLY A 243 -1.34 -1.60 27.56
CA GLY A 243 -0.49 -2.79 27.63
C GLY A 243 -0.51 -3.58 26.34
N MET A 244 0.42 -4.51 26.23
CA MET A 244 0.56 -5.47 25.14
C MET A 244 0.37 -6.88 25.70
N VAL A 245 -0.50 -7.68 25.10
CA VAL A 245 -0.54 -9.13 25.36
C VAL A 245 0.67 -9.76 24.71
N ASP A 246 1.54 -10.36 25.50
CA ASP A 246 2.70 -11.08 25.00
C ASP A 246 2.30 -12.45 24.44
N LYS A 247 1.68 -13.28 25.28
CA LYS A 247 1.20 -14.62 24.88
C LYS A 247 0.15 -15.16 25.82
N TYR A 248 -0.56 -16.15 25.30
CA TYR A 248 -1.40 -17.05 26.10
C TYR A 248 -0.63 -18.34 26.38
N ILE A 249 -0.71 -18.83 27.62
CA ILE A 249 0.00 -20.03 28.09
C ILE A 249 -1.05 -20.97 28.69
N GLY A 250 -1.75 -21.73 27.83
CA GLY A 250 -2.93 -22.49 28.24
C GLY A 250 -4.07 -21.58 28.63
N ASP A 251 -4.47 -21.61 29.89
CA ASP A 251 -5.49 -20.76 30.52
C ASP A 251 -4.92 -19.48 31.15
N ALA A 252 -3.59 -19.30 31.08
CA ALA A 252 -2.88 -18.12 31.56
C ALA A 252 -2.62 -17.10 30.46
N MET A 253 -2.51 -15.82 30.83
CA MET A 253 -2.09 -14.74 29.93
C MET A 253 -0.91 -13.97 30.54
N MET A 254 0.05 -13.60 29.70
CA MET A 254 1.11 -12.67 30.03
C MET A 254 0.92 -11.35 29.29
N ALA A 255 0.95 -10.24 30.00
CA ALA A 255 0.92 -8.90 29.42
C ALA A 255 2.10 -8.05 29.90
N ILE A 256 2.55 -7.13 29.03
CA ILE A 256 3.68 -6.23 29.26
C ILE A 256 3.20 -4.79 29.10
N PHE A 257 3.55 -3.93 30.07
CA PHE A 257 3.31 -2.50 30.03
C PHE A 257 4.65 -1.76 29.92
N ASN A 258 4.71 -0.69 29.14
CA ASN A 258 5.91 0.04 28.76
C ASN A 258 6.81 -0.69 27.75
N ALA A 259 6.23 -1.59 26.94
CA ALA A 259 6.85 -2.17 25.77
C ALA A 259 5.75 -2.71 24.82
N PRO A 260 5.93 -2.69 23.50
CA PRO A 260 7.08 -2.20 22.74
C PRO A 260 7.18 -0.67 22.64
N LEU A 261 6.14 0.05 23.00
CA LEU A 261 6.07 1.51 23.00
C LEU A 261 6.25 2.02 24.43
N ASP A 262 6.74 3.27 24.56
CA ASP A 262 6.82 3.94 25.84
C ASP A 262 5.41 4.21 26.39
N LEU A 263 5.23 3.99 27.68
CA LEU A 263 3.95 4.15 28.34
C LEU A 263 4.18 4.82 29.71
N ASP A 264 3.74 6.04 29.82
CA ASP A 264 3.81 6.79 31.07
C ASP A 264 2.91 6.16 32.15
N ASN A 265 3.37 6.17 33.40
CA ASN A 265 2.65 5.61 34.56
C ASN A 265 2.23 4.15 34.35
N HIS A 266 3.08 3.37 33.71
CA HIS A 266 2.75 1.99 33.33
C HIS A 266 2.47 1.08 34.53
N GLU A 267 3.02 1.35 35.70
CA GLU A 267 2.72 0.65 36.94
C GLU A 267 1.26 0.84 37.35
N GLN A 268 0.82 2.11 37.41
CA GLN A 268 -0.57 2.46 37.71
C GLN A 268 -1.54 1.87 36.70
N ARG A 269 -1.21 1.99 35.41
CA ARG A 269 -2.05 1.45 34.34
C ARG A 269 -2.21 -0.08 34.40
N ALA A 270 -1.18 -0.79 34.81
CA ALA A 270 -1.25 -2.24 35.01
C ALA A 270 -2.17 -2.60 36.18
N VAL A 271 -2.17 -1.83 37.25
CA VAL A 271 -3.07 -2.00 38.38
C VAL A 271 -4.52 -1.70 37.99
N ASP A 272 -4.75 -0.58 37.32
CA ASP A 272 -6.09 -0.19 36.84
C ASP A 272 -6.64 -1.23 35.84
N CYS A 273 -5.76 -1.80 35.00
CA CYS A 273 -6.08 -2.90 34.09
C CYS A 273 -6.55 -4.15 34.86
N ALA A 274 -5.85 -4.52 35.94
CA ALA A 274 -6.21 -5.68 36.73
C ALA A 274 -7.59 -5.52 37.43
N LEU A 275 -7.89 -4.31 37.92
CA LEU A 275 -9.20 -4.01 38.48
C LEU A 275 -10.31 -4.06 37.43
N ASP A 276 -10.08 -3.48 36.25
CA ASP A 276 -11.01 -3.54 35.11
C ASP A 276 -11.23 -4.98 34.62
N MET A 277 -10.18 -5.83 34.64
CA MET A 277 -10.32 -7.26 34.37
C MET A 277 -11.22 -7.95 35.35
N GLN A 278 -11.06 -7.72 36.66
CA GLN A 278 -11.87 -8.32 37.67
C GLN A 278 -13.35 -7.91 37.52
N GLU A 279 -13.63 -6.64 37.28
CA GLU A 279 -14.96 -6.14 36.99
C GLU A 279 -15.55 -6.79 35.74
N GLY A 280 -14.77 -6.84 34.66
CA GLY A 280 -15.16 -7.49 33.40
C GLY A 280 -15.48 -8.98 33.55
N MET A 281 -14.75 -9.66 34.42
CA MET A 281 -15.03 -11.09 34.74
C MET A 281 -16.34 -11.28 35.50
N LEU A 282 -16.78 -10.33 36.34
CA LEU A 282 -18.10 -10.38 36.97
C LEU A 282 -19.22 -10.30 35.93
N PHE A 283 -19.11 -9.36 34.97
CA PHE A 283 -20.08 -9.25 33.88
C PHE A 283 -20.08 -10.51 32.98
N LEU A 284 -18.92 -11.08 32.72
CA LEU A 284 -18.81 -12.32 31.95
C LEU A 284 -19.51 -13.48 32.66
N ASN A 285 -19.37 -13.59 33.99
CA ASN A 285 -19.99 -14.65 34.77
C ASN A 285 -21.52 -14.58 34.73
N ASP A 286 -22.10 -13.36 34.72
CA ASP A 286 -23.55 -13.17 34.53
C ASP A 286 -24.01 -13.63 33.12
N GLU A 287 -23.16 -13.52 32.10
CA GLU A 287 -23.45 -14.04 30.76
C GLU A 287 -23.35 -15.57 30.73
N LEU A 288 -22.28 -16.13 31.30
CA LEU A 288 -22.02 -17.57 31.33
C LEU A 288 -23.15 -18.30 32.08
N GLU A 289 -23.61 -17.76 33.20
CA GLU A 289 -24.74 -18.33 33.97
C GLU A 289 -26.02 -18.40 33.13
N LYS A 290 -26.33 -17.36 32.35
CA LYS A 290 -27.51 -17.36 31.46
C LYS A 290 -27.39 -18.39 30.32
N GLU A 291 -26.16 -18.73 29.94
CA GLU A 291 -25.86 -19.77 28.93
C GLU A 291 -25.78 -21.18 29.57
N GLY A 292 -25.91 -21.30 30.88
CA GLY A 292 -25.78 -22.57 31.58
C GLY A 292 -24.35 -23.06 31.76
N LEU A 293 -23.40 -22.17 31.61
CA LEU A 293 -21.97 -22.44 31.75
C LEU A 293 -21.43 -22.03 33.11
N PRO A 294 -20.35 -22.65 33.61
CA PRO A 294 -19.84 -22.37 34.95
C PRO A 294 -19.19 -20.98 35.02
N SER A 295 -19.35 -20.32 36.17
CA SER A 295 -18.64 -19.10 36.51
C SER A 295 -17.15 -19.37 36.70
N ILE A 296 -16.33 -18.44 36.29
CA ILE A 296 -14.86 -18.52 36.40
C ILE A 296 -14.28 -17.29 37.09
N THR A 297 -13.19 -17.47 37.78
CA THR A 297 -12.42 -16.39 38.40
C THR A 297 -10.96 -16.46 37.91
N ILE A 298 -10.28 -15.33 37.93
CA ILE A 298 -8.88 -15.25 37.56
C ILE A 298 -8.01 -14.79 38.73
N GLY A 299 -6.83 -15.39 38.87
CA GLY A 299 -5.74 -14.87 39.68
C GLY A 299 -4.92 -13.88 38.87
N ILE A 300 -4.50 -12.78 39.47
CA ILE A 300 -3.68 -11.74 38.79
C ILE A 300 -2.47 -11.43 39.65
N GLY A 301 -1.28 -11.51 39.01
CA GLY A 301 0.00 -11.15 39.65
C GLY A 301 0.70 -10.04 38.90
N ILE A 302 1.09 -8.96 39.59
CA ILE A 302 1.75 -7.80 39.00
C ILE A 302 3.13 -7.56 39.65
N ASN A 303 4.13 -7.36 38.79
CA ASN A 303 5.45 -6.96 39.22
C ASN A 303 6.11 -6.00 38.23
N SER A 304 6.83 -5.01 38.73
CA SER A 304 7.61 -4.05 37.93
C SER A 304 9.09 -4.28 38.16
N GLY A 305 9.89 -4.15 37.09
CA GLY A 305 11.32 -4.29 37.16
C GLY A 305 12.00 -4.29 35.79
N GLU A 306 13.33 -4.35 35.83
CA GLU A 306 14.13 -4.44 34.61
C GLU A 306 14.07 -5.84 34.01
N ALA A 307 13.90 -5.90 32.69
CA ALA A 307 13.98 -7.10 31.89
C ALA A 307 14.59 -6.80 30.53
N VAL A 308 15.02 -7.82 29.82
CA VAL A 308 15.40 -7.70 28.40
C VAL A 308 14.14 -7.96 27.57
N VAL A 309 13.73 -6.95 26.80
CA VAL A 309 12.54 -6.98 25.96
C VAL A 309 12.93 -6.90 24.50
N GLY A 310 12.43 -7.79 23.67
CA GLY A 310 12.77 -7.83 22.24
C GLY A 310 12.43 -9.14 21.58
N ASN A 311 12.97 -9.36 20.37
CA ASN A 311 12.75 -10.59 19.61
C ASN A 311 13.65 -11.70 20.16
N MET A 312 13.05 -12.69 20.77
CA MET A 312 13.71 -13.85 21.40
C MET A 312 13.29 -15.13 20.73
N GLY A 313 14.26 -16.01 20.45
CA GLY A 313 13.99 -17.31 19.81
C GLY A 313 15.16 -17.79 18.98
N SER A 314 14.87 -18.49 17.89
CA SER A 314 15.86 -18.98 16.94
C SER A 314 15.97 -18.06 15.72
N ASP A 315 16.96 -18.28 14.87
CA ASP A 315 17.15 -17.51 13.62
C ASP A 315 15.95 -17.56 12.66
N THR A 316 15.14 -18.62 12.76
CA THR A 316 13.99 -18.84 11.86
C THR A 316 12.63 -18.64 12.54
N ARG A 317 12.59 -18.57 13.88
CA ARG A 317 11.36 -18.37 14.65
C ARG A 317 11.67 -17.63 15.95
N PHE A 318 11.13 -16.46 16.09
CA PHE A 318 11.25 -15.64 17.30
C PHE A 318 9.91 -14.95 17.61
N ASP A 319 9.72 -14.68 18.90
CA ASP A 319 8.58 -13.91 19.42
C ASP A 319 9.12 -12.65 20.08
N TYR A 320 8.36 -11.54 19.98
CA TYR A 320 8.66 -10.36 20.76
C TYR A 320 8.16 -10.58 22.19
N THR A 321 9.08 -10.68 23.15
CA THR A 321 8.76 -11.04 24.53
C THR A 321 9.75 -10.40 25.52
N ALA A 322 9.54 -10.65 26.79
CA ALA A 322 10.45 -10.20 27.86
C ALA A 322 11.06 -11.40 28.61
N ILE A 323 12.36 -11.28 28.94
CA ILE A 323 13.10 -12.27 29.73
C ILE A 323 13.79 -11.54 30.89
N GLY A 324 13.60 -12.04 32.11
CA GLY A 324 14.27 -11.51 33.29
C GLY A 324 13.66 -12.00 34.61
N ASP A 325 14.35 -11.71 35.72
CA ASP A 325 13.86 -12.05 37.06
C ASP A 325 12.54 -11.32 37.39
N ALA A 326 12.37 -10.10 36.87
CA ALA A 326 11.13 -9.33 37.06
C ALA A 326 9.90 -10.02 36.46
N VAL A 327 10.06 -10.68 35.27
CA VAL A 327 9.01 -11.45 34.61
C VAL A 327 8.63 -12.68 35.45
N ASN A 328 9.65 -13.44 35.86
CA ASN A 328 9.45 -14.62 36.70
C ASN A 328 8.83 -14.27 38.05
N THR A 329 9.16 -13.09 38.59
CA THR A 329 8.58 -12.60 39.84
C THR A 329 7.08 -12.32 39.67
N ALA A 330 6.65 -11.72 38.56
CA ALA A 330 5.22 -11.50 38.27
C ALA A 330 4.44 -12.82 38.17
N ALA A 331 4.98 -13.81 37.43
CA ALA A 331 4.37 -15.14 37.33
C ALA A 331 4.23 -15.83 38.70
N ARG A 332 5.27 -15.73 39.54
CA ARG A 332 5.22 -16.29 40.90
C ARG A 332 4.26 -15.54 41.82
N THR A 333 4.11 -14.23 41.61
CA THR A 333 3.12 -13.42 42.34
C THR A 333 1.71 -13.85 41.98
N GLU A 334 1.45 -14.16 40.72
CA GLU A 334 0.16 -14.72 40.31
C GLU A 334 -0.09 -16.08 41.01
N SER A 335 0.87 -17.03 40.89
CA SER A 335 0.72 -18.36 41.50
C SER A 335 0.52 -18.30 43.01
N ALA A 336 1.07 -17.30 43.71
CA ALA A 336 0.89 -17.09 45.12
C ALA A 336 -0.56 -16.62 45.52
N CYS A 337 -1.34 -16.13 44.55
CA CYS A 337 -2.71 -15.70 44.81
C CYS A 337 -3.57 -16.79 45.43
N LYS A 338 -3.39 -18.07 45.03
CA LYS A 338 -4.14 -19.19 45.56
C LYS A 338 -3.83 -19.45 47.05
N GLU A 339 -2.56 -19.37 47.42
CA GLU A 339 -2.11 -19.57 48.79
C GLU A 339 -2.51 -18.40 49.69
N ALA A 340 -2.47 -17.18 49.14
CA ALA A 340 -2.85 -15.96 49.85
C ALA A 340 -4.37 -15.81 50.05
N GLY A 341 -5.19 -16.54 49.28
CA GLY A 341 -6.65 -16.37 49.27
C GLY A 341 -7.14 -15.09 48.61
N HIS A 342 -6.33 -14.48 47.75
CA HIS A 342 -6.67 -13.25 47.04
C HIS A 342 -6.61 -13.46 45.54
N ASN A 343 -7.42 -12.70 44.77
CA ASN A 343 -7.44 -12.76 43.31
C ASN A 343 -6.48 -11.77 42.63
N LEU A 344 -5.96 -10.82 43.37
CA LEU A 344 -4.97 -9.85 42.87
C LEU A 344 -3.83 -9.72 43.89
N LEU A 345 -2.61 -9.93 43.43
CA LEU A 345 -1.41 -9.68 44.23
C LEU A 345 -0.45 -8.78 43.45
N ILE A 346 0.08 -7.78 44.15
CA ILE A 346 0.96 -6.79 43.56
C ILE A 346 2.24 -6.69 44.40
N THR A 347 3.39 -6.67 43.75
CA THR A 347 4.67 -6.56 44.48
C THR A 347 4.90 -5.12 44.97
N LYS A 348 5.70 -4.99 46.03
CA LYS A 348 6.08 -3.70 46.59
C LYS A 348 6.70 -2.75 45.55
N GLN A 349 7.46 -3.29 44.60
CA GLN A 349 8.13 -2.52 43.55
C GLN A 349 7.10 -1.78 42.68
N THR A 350 5.98 -2.39 42.39
CA THR A 350 4.91 -1.80 41.58
C THR A 350 4.14 -0.74 42.39
N ILE A 351 3.68 -1.07 43.60
CA ILE A 351 2.82 -0.15 44.38
C ILE A 351 3.50 1.14 44.77
N GLN A 352 4.85 1.17 44.92
CA GLN A 352 5.58 2.38 45.25
C GLN A 352 5.38 3.53 44.27
N LYS A 353 4.88 3.21 43.05
CA LYS A 353 4.63 4.17 41.97
C LYS A 353 3.13 4.29 41.62
N CYS A 354 2.27 3.71 42.46
CA CYS A 354 0.83 3.78 42.31
C CYS A 354 0.18 4.70 43.33
N SER A 355 -0.97 5.26 42.99
CA SER A 355 -1.73 6.17 43.85
C SER A 355 -2.82 5.50 44.67
N ASN A 356 -3.14 4.23 44.39
CA ASN A 356 -4.17 3.46 45.08
C ASN A 356 -3.77 3.12 46.52
N SER A 357 -4.76 2.90 47.38
CA SER A 357 -4.58 2.30 48.70
C SER A 357 -4.47 0.79 48.59
N PHE A 358 -3.45 0.19 49.18
CA PHE A 358 -3.22 -1.25 49.15
C PHE A 358 -3.16 -1.84 50.54
N GLU A 359 -3.72 -3.00 50.72
CA GLU A 359 -3.55 -3.79 51.95
C GLU A 359 -2.20 -4.52 51.87
N VAL A 360 -1.39 -4.36 52.93
CA VAL A 360 -0.08 -5.03 53.03
C VAL A 360 -0.28 -6.41 53.62
N LEU A 361 0.04 -7.43 52.85
CA LEU A 361 -0.05 -8.83 53.30
C LEU A 361 1.27 -9.30 53.93
N THR A 362 1.18 -10.39 54.69
CA THR A 362 2.39 -11.08 55.19
C THR A 362 3.22 -11.57 54.03
N PRO A 363 4.58 -11.38 54.10
CA PRO A 363 5.46 -11.83 53.05
C PRO A 363 5.33 -13.33 52.78
N ILE A 364 5.15 -13.71 51.51
CA ILE A 364 4.95 -15.11 51.12
C ILE A 364 6.27 -15.64 50.55
N PRO A 365 6.69 -16.86 51.03
CA PRO A 365 7.83 -17.53 50.40
C PRO A 365 7.44 -18.02 49.00
N VAL A 366 8.22 -17.65 47.99
CA VAL A 366 7.98 -18.12 46.61
C VAL A 366 9.14 -19.00 46.16
N LYS A 367 8.83 -20.05 45.45
CA LYS A 367 9.80 -21.04 44.96
C LYS A 367 10.94 -20.37 44.19
N GLY A 368 12.18 -20.62 44.64
CA GLY A 368 13.41 -20.12 43.99
C GLY A 368 13.78 -18.67 44.32
N LYS A 369 13.19 -18.07 45.37
CA LYS A 369 13.67 -16.82 45.98
C LYS A 369 14.08 -17.09 47.43
N SER A 370 15.26 -16.62 47.82
CA SER A 370 15.77 -16.74 49.20
C SER A 370 15.07 -15.77 50.18
N ILE A 371 14.50 -14.71 49.66
CA ILE A 371 13.81 -13.69 50.46
C ILE A 371 12.32 -13.75 50.12
N PRO A 372 11.42 -13.86 51.14
CA PRO A 372 9.96 -13.83 50.92
C PRO A 372 9.53 -12.58 50.18
N LEU A 373 8.54 -12.72 49.28
CA LEU A 373 8.03 -11.64 48.48
C LEU A 373 7.09 -10.78 49.31
N ARG A 374 7.33 -9.46 49.33
CA ARG A 374 6.40 -8.50 49.94
C ARG A 374 5.31 -8.17 48.93
N ILE A 375 4.12 -8.56 49.22
CA ILE A 375 2.94 -8.46 48.37
C ILE A 375 1.85 -7.62 49.04
N ASN A 376 0.96 -7.14 48.20
CA ASN A 376 -0.17 -6.30 48.58
C ASN A 376 -1.37 -6.67 47.71
N THR A 377 -2.56 -6.35 48.17
CA THR A 377 -3.82 -6.59 47.45
C THR A 377 -4.64 -5.31 47.39
#